data_5ad43a10e90eace68360ef9d8a73d9ca
#
_entry.id   5ad43a10e90eace68360ef9d8a73d9ca
#
_cell.length_a   1.000
_cell.length_b   1.000
_cell.length_c   1.000
_cell.angle_alpha   90.00
_cell.angle_beta   90.00
_cell.angle_gamma   90.00
#
_symmetry.space_group_name_H-M   'P 1'
#
loop_
_entity.id
_entity.type
_entity.pdbx_description
1 polymer ?
#
loop_
_entity_poly.entity_id
_entity_poly.type
_entity_poly.pdbx_seq_one_letter_code
_entity_poly.pdbx_strand_id
1 'polypeptide(L)'
;MVKDRSGAGDPVRTLELLWREPGQPAQPARRGPRQGLSVDAVVGAATALADEEGLAALTMRALAQRLGVTPMTVYTYVPGKAELLDLMLDDAYLHMERRPAEPGEPWQAHVARVAEDNRDLMVRHPWIADLAVTRPPLGPGVIGKYEYELAAFEGIGLTDTEMDAALTHLLGFVHANALAAADDADHNSRQSQEDWWAVSAPLLERTLDPERYPLADRVG
;
A
#
# COMPACT_ATOMS: atom_id res chain seq x y z
N MET A 1 -0.54 19.76 -6.63
CA MET A 1 -1.67 19.03 -6.01
C MET A 1 -1.23 18.58 -4.62
N VAL A 2 -2.05 18.77 -3.60
CA VAL A 2 -1.76 18.21 -2.27
C VAL A 2 -2.00 16.71 -2.39
N LYS A 3 -0.95 15.90 -2.19
CA LYS A 3 -1.05 14.43 -2.20
C LYS A 3 -1.93 14.00 -1.01
N ASP A 4 -2.90 13.12 -1.24
CA ASP A 4 -3.67 12.50 -0.16
C ASP A 4 -2.72 11.79 0.81
N ARG A 5 -2.91 11.99 2.13
CA ARG A 5 -1.96 11.54 3.15
C ARG A 5 -2.66 10.70 4.21
N SER A 6 -2.10 9.54 4.49
CA SER A 6 -2.38 8.77 5.71
C SER A 6 -1.70 9.43 6.92
N GLY A 7 -2.29 9.27 8.11
CA GLY A 7 -1.78 9.84 9.36
C GLY A 7 -1.98 11.35 9.52
N ALA A 8 -2.89 11.96 8.75
CA ALA A 8 -3.20 13.39 8.84
C ALA A 8 -4.42 13.69 9.72
N GLY A 9 -5.18 12.69 10.18
CA GLY A 9 -6.36 12.80 11.02
C GLY A 9 -6.05 12.95 12.52
N ASP A 10 -7.12 12.94 13.33
CA ASP A 10 -7.01 12.90 14.80
C ASP A 10 -6.50 11.49 15.23
N PRO A 11 -5.31 11.38 15.84
CA PRO A 11 -4.71 10.08 16.15
C PRO A 11 -5.50 9.27 17.18
N VAL A 12 -6.16 9.93 18.16
CA VAL A 12 -6.95 9.22 19.17
C VAL A 12 -8.18 8.60 18.53
N ARG A 13 -8.88 9.39 17.74
CA ARG A 13 -10.09 8.95 17.03
C ARG A 13 -9.81 7.90 15.97
N THR A 14 -8.68 8.04 15.27
CA THR A 14 -8.21 7.03 14.32
C THR A 14 -7.95 5.70 15.02
N LEU A 15 -7.24 5.70 16.16
CA LEU A 15 -6.98 4.48 16.94
C LEU A 15 -8.26 3.82 17.46
N GLU A 16 -9.22 4.59 17.96
CA GLU A 16 -10.52 4.06 18.38
C GLU A 16 -11.26 3.36 17.22
N LEU A 17 -11.18 3.92 16.01
CA LEU A 17 -11.79 3.32 14.82
C LEU A 17 -11.03 2.08 14.34
N LEU A 18 -9.70 2.09 14.38
CA LEU A 18 -8.85 0.97 13.96
C LEU A 18 -9.03 -0.26 14.88
N TRP A 19 -9.09 -0.04 16.20
CA TRP A 19 -9.22 -1.10 17.21
C TRP A 19 -10.67 -1.38 17.63
N ARG A 20 -11.64 -0.91 16.82
CA ARG A 20 -13.06 -1.24 17.08
C ARG A 20 -13.30 -2.75 16.99
N GLU A 21 -14.28 -3.24 17.72
CA GLU A 21 -14.77 -4.61 17.48
C GLU A 21 -15.49 -4.69 16.11
N PRO A 22 -15.19 -5.71 15.28
CA PRO A 22 -15.86 -5.89 14.00
C PRO A 22 -17.39 -5.94 14.15
N GLY A 23 -18.10 -5.21 13.31
CA GLY A 23 -19.57 -5.20 13.31
C GLY A 23 -20.22 -4.34 14.39
N GLN A 24 -19.48 -3.65 15.24
CA GLN A 24 -20.07 -2.67 16.16
C GLN A 24 -20.63 -1.47 15.38
N PRO A 25 -21.92 -1.10 15.61
CA PRO A 25 -22.44 0.13 15.06
C PRO A 25 -21.68 1.33 15.66
N ALA A 26 -21.22 2.25 14.83
CA ALA A 26 -20.65 3.51 15.28
C ALA A 26 -21.70 4.26 16.09
N GLN A 27 -21.58 4.29 17.42
CA GLN A 27 -22.47 4.85 18.43
C GLN A 27 -23.96 4.46 18.32
N PRO A 28 -24.69 4.32 19.43
CA PRO A 28 -26.11 4.00 19.40
C PRO A 28 -26.86 5.14 18.68
N ALA A 29 -27.27 4.86 17.44
CA ALA A 29 -28.05 5.79 16.63
C ALA A 29 -29.35 6.11 17.36
N ARG A 30 -29.52 7.37 17.72
CA ARG A 30 -30.82 7.90 18.08
C ARG A 30 -31.74 7.81 16.87
N ARG A 31 -32.58 6.75 16.88
CA ARG A 31 -33.74 6.49 16.01
C ARG A 31 -33.50 6.21 14.53
N GLY A 32 -33.73 4.97 14.15
CA GLY A 32 -34.09 4.47 12.83
C GLY A 32 -33.04 3.52 12.25
N PRO A 33 -33.29 2.19 12.17
CA PRO A 33 -32.38 1.26 11.54
C PRO A 33 -32.51 1.37 10.02
N ARG A 34 -31.53 1.99 9.35
CA ARG A 34 -31.13 1.51 8.04
C ARG A 34 -30.22 0.34 8.30
N GLN A 35 -30.79 -0.88 8.27
CA GLN A 35 -30.07 -2.13 8.34
C GLN A 35 -28.94 -2.10 7.29
N GLY A 36 -27.68 -2.20 7.70
CA GLY A 36 -26.60 -2.58 6.84
C GLY A 36 -25.41 -1.64 6.68
N LEU A 37 -25.43 -0.38 7.14
CA LEU A 37 -24.24 0.46 7.04
C LEU A 37 -23.40 0.36 8.33
N SER A 38 -22.12 0.00 8.17
CA SER A 38 -21.13 -0.08 9.24
C SER A 38 -19.85 0.66 8.80
N VAL A 39 -18.91 0.86 9.70
CA VAL A 39 -17.58 1.37 9.33
C VAL A 39 -16.94 0.46 8.29
N ASP A 40 -17.05 -0.86 8.45
CA ASP A 40 -16.49 -1.85 7.51
C ASP A 40 -17.13 -1.74 6.11
N ALA A 41 -18.46 -1.53 6.04
CA ALA A 41 -19.14 -1.31 4.77
C ALA A 41 -18.71 0.01 4.09
N VAL A 42 -18.44 1.06 4.88
CA VAL A 42 -17.93 2.34 4.37
C VAL A 42 -16.50 2.17 3.85
N VAL A 43 -15.64 1.48 4.59
CA VAL A 43 -14.24 1.19 4.20
C VAL A 43 -14.22 0.33 2.94
N GLY A 44 -14.97 -0.77 2.89
CA GLY A 44 -15.01 -1.65 1.71
C GLY A 44 -15.52 -0.93 0.44
N ALA A 45 -16.54 -0.06 0.58
CA ALA A 45 -17.02 0.73 -0.55
C ALA A 45 -16.00 1.79 -1.02
N ALA A 46 -15.23 2.35 -0.08
CA ALA A 46 -14.16 3.31 -0.39
C ALA A 46 -12.98 2.63 -1.07
N THR A 47 -12.57 1.45 -0.59
CA THR A 47 -11.53 0.63 -1.21
C THR A 47 -11.92 0.25 -2.64
N ALA A 48 -13.13 -0.27 -2.85
CA ALA A 48 -13.61 -0.60 -4.18
C ALA A 48 -13.66 0.61 -5.12
N LEU A 49 -14.06 1.79 -4.62
CA LEU A 49 -14.05 3.02 -5.41
C LEU A 49 -12.61 3.43 -5.82
N ALA A 50 -11.66 3.32 -4.89
CA ALA A 50 -10.27 3.64 -5.15
C ALA A 50 -9.60 2.63 -6.10
N ASP A 51 -9.96 1.34 -6.02
CA ASP A 51 -9.47 0.30 -6.94
C ASP A 51 -10.00 0.51 -8.37
N GLU A 52 -11.25 0.93 -8.51
CA GLU A 52 -11.90 1.12 -9.83
C GLU A 52 -11.53 2.44 -10.50
N GLU A 53 -11.47 3.54 -9.74
CA GLU A 53 -11.38 4.90 -10.28
C GLU A 53 -10.14 5.68 -9.82
N GLY A 54 -9.31 5.07 -8.98
CA GLY A 54 -8.11 5.68 -8.39
C GLY A 54 -8.41 6.56 -7.18
N LEU A 55 -7.35 6.84 -6.41
CA LEU A 55 -7.44 7.60 -5.15
C LEU A 55 -7.96 9.04 -5.34
N ALA A 56 -7.70 9.63 -6.50
CA ALA A 56 -8.16 10.99 -6.82
C ALA A 56 -9.69 11.11 -6.91
N ALA A 57 -10.38 10.04 -7.34
CA ALA A 57 -11.83 9.99 -7.43
C ALA A 57 -12.49 9.81 -6.04
N LEU A 58 -11.76 9.29 -5.06
CA LEU A 58 -12.26 9.07 -3.71
C LEU A 58 -12.52 10.39 -3.00
N THR A 59 -13.80 10.78 -2.94
CA THR A 59 -14.28 11.90 -2.15
C THR A 59 -15.42 11.43 -1.24
N MET A 60 -15.64 12.10 -0.09
CA MET A 60 -16.76 11.77 0.81
C MET A 60 -18.13 11.86 0.10
N ARG A 61 -18.24 12.68 -0.93
CA ARG A 61 -19.45 12.82 -1.74
C ARG A 61 -19.63 11.65 -2.72
N ALA A 62 -18.57 11.24 -3.43
CA ALA A 62 -18.60 10.08 -4.33
C ALA A 62 -18.90 8.79 -3.54
N LEU A 63 -18.25 8.63 -2.40
CA LEU A 63 -18.51 7.50 -1.49
C LEU A 63 -19.96 7.47 -0.99
N ALA A 64 -20.52 8.61 -0.58
CA ALA A 64 -21.92 8.70 -0.17
C ALA A 64 -22.87 8.33 -1.32
N GLN A 65 -22.58 8.77 -2.54
CA GLN A 65 -23.36 8.42 -3.74
C GLN A 65 -23.31 6.91 -4.00
N ARG A 66 -22.11 6.29 -3.92
CA ARG A 66 -21.93 4.84 -4.11
C ARG A 66 -22.71 4.03 -3.07
N LEU A 67 -22.72 4.50 -1.82
CA LEU A 67 -23.47 3.87 -0.71
C LEU A 67 -24.99 4.17 -0.73
N GLY A 68 -25.47 5.05 -1.60
CA GLY A 68 -26.88 5.46 -1.64
C GLY A 68 -27.34 6.24 -0.41
N VAL A 69 -26.43 6.99 0.23
CA VAL A 69 -26.68 7.77 1.44
C VAL A 69 -26.29 9.24 1.26
N THR A 70 -26.58 10.08 2.26
CA THR A 70 -26.09 11.47 2.26
C THR A 70 -24.64 11.53 2.73
N PRO A 71 -23.84 12.53 2.30
CA PRO A 71 -22.49 12.73 2.83
C PRO A 71 -22.45 12.85 4.35
N MET A 72 -23.45 13.51 4.96
CA MET A 72 -23.55 13.63 6.41
C MET A 72 -23.69 12.26 7.10
N THR A 73 -24.33 11.29 6.45
CA THR A 73 -24.42 9.92 6.95
C THR A 73 -23.03 9.28 6.99
N VAL A 74 -22.22 9.45 5.95
CA VAL A 74 -20.84 8.89 5.92
C VAL A 74 -20.00 9.49 7.04
N TYR A 75 -20.08 10.81 7.27
CA TYR A 75 -19.38 11.47 8.38
C TYR A 75 -19.79 10.98 9.77
N THR A 76 -20.92 10.32 9.90
CA THR A 76 -21.34 9.70 11.18
C THR A 76 -20.49 8.45 11.48
N TYR A 77 -19.98 7.77 10.45
CA TYR A 77 -19.15 6.56 10.58
C TYR A 77 -17.65 6.87 10.58
N VAL A 78 -17.23 7.73 9.66
CA VAL A 78 -15.82 8.10 9.50
C VAL A 78 -15.71 9.63 9.44
N PRO A 79 -14.99 10.26 10.36
CA PRO A 79 -14.98 11.72 10.54
C PRO A 79 -14.48 12.52 9.35
N GLY A 80 -13.57 11.92 8.55
CA GLY A 80 -12.98 12.59 7.42
C GLY A 80 -12.26 11.65 6.47
N LYS A 81 -11.75 12.22 5.36
CA LYS A 81 -11.00 11.46 4.35
C LYS A 81 -9.69 10.91 4.91
N ALA A 82 -9.04 11.63 5.83
CA ALA A 82 -7.77 11.19 6.40
C ALA A 82 -7.95 9.92 7.23
N GLU A 83 -8.93 9.88 8.13
CA GLU A 83 -9.27 8.69 8.91
C GLU A 83 -9.76 7.55 8.01
N LEU A 84 -10.49 7.88 6.94
CA LEU A 84 -10.92 6.88 5.95
C LEU A 84 -9.74 6.21 5.27
N LEU A 85 -8.73 6.98 4.85
CA LEU A 85 -7.51 6.45 4.22
C LEU A 85 -6.71 5.57 5.18
N ASP A 86 -6.63 5.95 6.46
CA ASP A 86 -5.99 5.14 7.49
C ASP A 86 -6.72 3.80 7.70
N LEU A 87 -8.05 3.82 7.73
CA LEU A 87 -8.88 2.61 7.84
C LEU A 87 -8.76 1.71 6.61
N MET A 88 -8.77 2.29 5.40
CA MET A 88 -8.61 1.54 4.15
C MET A 88 -7.24 0.85 4.08
N LEU A 89 -6.18 1.57 4.47
CA LEU A 89 -4.83 1.03 4.45
C LEU A 89 -4.68 -0.12 5.45
N ASP A 90 -5.18 0.05 6.67
CA ASP A 90 -5.15 -0.99 7.70
C ASP A 90 -5.97 -2.21 7.30
N ASP A 91 -7.15 -2.01 6.71
CA ASP A 91 -8.03 -3.09 6.22
C ASP A 91 -7.35 -3.86 5.07
N ALA A 92 -6.73 -3.19 4.11
CA ALA A 92 -5.99 -3.82 3.04
C ALA A 92 -4.82 -4.67 3.57
N TYR A 93 -4.12 -4.17 4.60
CA TYR A 93 -3.06 -4.91 5.27
C TYR A 93 -3.58 -6.05 6.13
N LEU A 94 -4.75 -5.91 6.76
CA LEU A 94 -5.39 -6.98 7.52
C LEU A 94 -5.74 -8.18 6.64
N HIS A 95 -6.21 -7.92 5.42
CA HIS A 95 -6.61 -8.93 4.44
C HIS A 95 -5.51 -9.31 3.44
N MET A 96 -4.30 -8.77 3.60
CA MET A 96 -3.14 -9.17 2.81
C MET A 96 -2.85 -10.66 3.02
N GLU A 97 -2.66 -11.39 1.92
CA GLU A 97 -2.23 -12.77 1.96
C GLU A 97 -0.84 -12.88 2.61
N ARG A 98 -0.70 -13.76 3.58
CA ARG A 98 0.55 -13.98 4.32
C ARG A 98 0.87 -15.45 4.33
N ARG A 99 1.95 -15.82 3.66
CA ARG A 99 2.39 -17.20 3.56
C ARG A 99 3.48 -17.45 4.61
N PRO A 100 3.24 -18.28 5.63
CA PRO A 100 4.25 -18.57 6.65
C PRO A 100 5.51 -19.18 6.04
N ALA A 101 6.64 -19.02 6.73
CA ALA A 101 7.89 -19.66 6.33
C ALA A 101 7.78 -21.17 6.44
N GLU A 102 8.35 -21.89 5.49
CA GLU A 102 8.47 -23.35 5.52
C GLU A 102 9.63 -23.77 6.45
N PRO A 103 9.50 -24.87 7.19
CA PRO A 103 10.59 -25.38 8.01
C PRO A 103 11.87 -25.63 7.19
N GLY A 104 12.96 -24.98 7.55
CA GLY A 104 14.25 -25.09 6.84
C GLY A 104 14.37 -24.26 5.58
N GLU A 105 13.42 -23.41 5.31
CA GLU A 105 13.49 -22.46 4.20
C GLU A 105 14.64 -21.45 4.41
N PRO A 106 15.44 -21.14 3.35
CA PRO A 106 16.45 -20.10 3.45
C PRO A 106 15.80 -18.72 3.70
N TRP A 107 16.40 -17.90 4.56
CA TRP A 107 15.88 -16.57 4.87
C TRP A 107 15.67 -15.69 3.62
N GLN A 108 16.53 -15.85 2.60
CA GLN A 108 16.39 -15.13 1.33
C GLN A 108 15.07 -15.43 0.62
N ALA A 109 14.59 -16.68 0.68
CA ALA A 109 13.30 -17.05 0.09
C ALA A 109 12.14 -16.43 0.88
N HIS A 110 12.27 -16.34 2.21
CA HIS A 110 11.27 -15.67 3.04
C HIS A 110 11.21 -14.14 2.74
N VAL A 111 12.38 -13.48 2.64
CA VAL A 111 12.47 -12.06 2.27
C VAL A 111 11.91 -11.81 0.86
N ALA A 112 12.21 -12.69 -0.10
CA ALA A 112 11.66 -12.59 -1.46
C ALA A 112 10.13 -12.69 -1.45
N ARG A 113 9.56 -13.59 -0.64
CA ARG A 113 8.12 -13.75 -0.47
C ARG A 113 7.48 -12.50 0.14
N VAL A 114 8.09 -11.89 1.16
CA VAL A 114 7.62 -10.61 1.71
C VAL A 114 7.56 -9.53 0.62
N ALA A 115 8.58 -9.47 -0.26
CA ALA A 115 8.57 -8.53 -1.38
C ALA A 115 7.45 -8.83 -2.39
N GLU A 116 7.24 -10.11 -2.73
CA GLU A 116 6.17 -10.56 -3.63
C GLU A 116 4.79 -10.26 -3.07
N ASP A 117 4.53 -10.59 -1.80
CA ASP A 117 3.25 -10.34 -1.14
C ASP A 117 2.90 -8.84 -1.12
N ASN A 118 3.90 -7.97 -0.91
CA ASN A 118 3.73 -6.52 -0.98
C ASN A 118 3.47 -6.01 -2.41
N ARG A 119 4.19 -6.56 -3.39
CA ARG A 119 3.96 -6.24 -4.80
C ARG A 119 2.54 -6.64 -5.20
N ASP A 120 2.11 -7.85 -4.85
CA ASP A 120 0.80 -8.37 -5.20
C ASP A 120 -0.33 -7.57 -4.52
N LEU A 121 -0.09 -7.07 -3.30
CA LEU A 121 -0.99 -6.14 -2.63
C LEU A 121 -1.13 -4.83 -3.42
N MET A 122 -0.03 -4.24 -3.91
CA MET A 122 -0.05 -3.00 -4.69
C MET A 122 -0.64 -3.20 -6.09
N VAL A 123 -0.51 -4.40 -6.68
CA VAL A 123 -1.19 -4.75 -7.93
C VAL A 123 -2.71 -4.84 -7.71
N ARG A 124 -3.14 -5.41 -6.60
CA ARG A 124 -4.56 -5.52 -6.22
C ARG A 124 -5.17 -4.18 -5.84
N HIS A 125 -4.40 -3.33 -5.17
CA HIS A 125 -4.80 -2.04 -4.66
C HIS A 125 -3.81 -0.94 -5.10
N PRO A 126 -3.85 -0.50 -6.37
CA PRO A 126 -2.85 0.44 -6.92
C PRO A 126 -2.79 1.77 -6.18
N TRP A 127 -3.89 2.19 -5.56
CA TRP A 127 -3.96 3.41 -4.76
C TRP A 127 -3.02 3.42 -3.55
N ILE A 128 -2.56 2.24 -3.07
CA ILE A 128 -1.60 2.15 -1.96
C ILE A 128 -0.25 2.75 -2.38
N ALA A 129 0.17 2.54 -3.62
CA ALA A 129 1.41 3.13 -4.14
C ALA A 129 1.33 4.66 -4.26
N ASP A 130 0.14 5.19 -4.54
CA ASP A 130 -0.10 6.64 -4.64
C ASP A 130 -0.25 7.33 -3.28
N LEU A 131 -0.56 6.57 -2.23
CA LEU A 131 -0.81 7.11 -0.91
C LEU A 131 0.50 7.53 -0.23
N ALA A 132 0.62 8.82 0.11
CA ALA A 132 1.75 9.28 0.90
C ALA A 132 1.55 8.90 2.38
N VAL A 133 2.24 7.86 2.83
CA VAL A 133 2.22 7.42 4.23
C VAL A 133 3.29 8.20 5.00
N THR A 134 2.86 9.24 5.72
CA THR A 134 3.76 10.03 6.59
C THR A 134 3.91 9.43 7.98
N ARG A 135 2.86 8.78 8.46
CA ARG A 135 2.82 8.03 9.72
C ARG A 135 1.91 6.83 9.50
N PRO A 136 2.39 5.59 9.72
CA PRO A 136 1.55 4.42 9.56
C PRO A 136 0.38 4.46 10.56
N PRO A 137 -0.84 4.11 10.15
CA PRO A 137 -1.93 3.89 11.08
C PRO A 137 -1.57 2.69 11.96
N LEU A 138 -1.69 2.84 13.29
CA LEU A 138 -1.29 1.79 14.23
C LEU A 138 -2.45 0.82 14.52
N GLY A 139 -3.07 0.31 13.47
CA GLY A 139 -4.16 -0.66 13.54
C GLY A 139 -3.70 -2.12 13.51
N PRO A 140 -4.62 -3.05 13.71
CA PRO A 140 -4.31 -4.49 13.73
C PRO A 140 -3.74 -5.00 12.40
N GLY A 141 -4.14 -4.42 11.27
CA GLY A 141 -3.64 -4.76 9.95
C GLY A 141 -2.17 -4.38 9.78
N VAL A 142 -1.82 -3.14 10.12
CA VAL A 142 -0.43 -2.64 10.06
C VAL A 142 0.47 -3.41 11.02
N ILE A 143 0.04 -3.59 12.26
CA ILE A 143 0.84 -4.30 13.28
C ILE A 143 1.04 -5.76 12.87
N GLY A 144 -0.01 -6.45 12.42
CA GLY A 144 0.09 -7.84 11.99
C GLY A 144 0.93 -8.02 10.72
N LYS A 145 0.92 -7.03 9.80
CA LYS A 145 1.79 -7.01 8.63
C LYS A 145 3.26 -6.84 9.05
N TYR A 146 3.54 -5.88 9.92
CA TYR A 146 4.89 -5.61 10.41
C TYR A 146 5.50 -6.81 11.12
N GLU A 147 4.74 -7.49 11.99
CA GLU A 147 5.15 -8.72 12.67
C GLU A 147 5.50 -9.83 11.68
N TYR A 148 4.63 -10.06 10.69
CA TYR A 148 4.87 -11.05 9.64
C TYR A 148 6.14 -10.77 8.84
N GLU A 149 6.37 -9.52 8.48
CA GLU A 149 7.50 -9.11 7.65
C GLU A 149 8.83 -9.12 8.40
N LEU A 150 8.84 -8.71 9.67
CA LEU A 150 10.02 -8.81 10.53
C LEU A 150 10.48 -10.25 10.75
N ALA A 151 9.55 -11.21 10.81
CA ALA A 151 9.88 -12.62 10.95
C ALA A 151 10.80 -13.15 9.83
N ALA A 152 10.83 -12.50 8.66
CA ALA A 152 11.75 -12.86 7.58
C ALA A 152 13.22 -12.52 7.87
N PHE A 153 13.46 -11.65 8.85
CA PHE A 153 14.80 -11.21 9.26
C PHE A 153 15.21 -11.77 10.62
N GLU A 154 14.33 -12.57 11.27
CA GLU A 154 14.62 -13.16 12.57
C GLU A 154 15.72 -14.23 12.47
N GLY A 155 16.63 -14.26 13.44
CA GLY A 155 17.65 -15.31 13.57
C GLY A 155 18.80 -15.27 12.55
N ILE A 156 18.91 -14.25 11.68
CA ILE A 156 19.97 -14.13 10.67
C ILE A 156 21.17 -13.28 11.14
N GLY A 157 21.18 -12.89 12.41
CA GLY A 157 22.31 -12.17 13.02
C GLY A 157 22.17 -10.65 12.98
N LEU A 158 21.02 -10.11 12.60
CA LEU A 158 20.70 -8.68 12.68
C LEU A 158 20.21 -8.33 14.09
N THR A 159 20.50 -7.11 14.52
CA THR A 159 19.84 -6.49 15.67
C THR A 159 18.45 -6.00 15.28
N ASP A 160 17.57 -5.76 16.28
CA ASP A 160 16.21 -5.24 16.05
C ASP A 160 16.19 -3.98 15.17
N THR A 161 17.13 -3.06 15.39
CA THR A 161 17.26 -1.83 14.58
C THR A 161 17.68 -2.13 13.14
N GLU A 162 18.54 -3.11 12.94
CA GLU A 162 18.97 -3.52 11.60
C GLU A 162 17.86 -4.27 10.87
N MET A 163 17.06 -5.09 11.57
CA MET A 163 15.87 -5.74 11.00
C MET A 163 14.85 -4.71 10.50
N ASP A 164 14.52 -3.72 11.32
CA ASP A 164 13.61 -2.63 10.95
C ASP A 164 14.14 -1.83 9.75
N ALA A 165 15.44 -1.50 9.75
CA ALA A 165 16.08 -0.80 8.64
C ALA A 165 16.08 -1.64 7.35
N ALA A 166 16.38 -2.93 7.43
CA ALA A 166 16.37 -3.83 6.28
C ALA A 166 14.96 -3.96 5.68
N LEU A 167 13.95 -4.14 6.52
CA LEU A 167 12.54 -4.16 6.09
C LEU A 167 12.14 -2.84 5.44
N THR A 168 12.49 -1.71 6.04
CA THR A 168 12.20 -0.38 5.48
C THR A 168 12.81 -0.21 4.08
N HIS A 169 14.05 -0.66 3.87
CA HIS A 169 14.69 -0.61 2.56
C HIS A 169 14.02 -1.54 1.54
N LEU A 170 13.68 -2.76 1.94
CA LEU A 170 12.96 -3.72 1.09
C LEU A 170 11.62 -3.15 0.62
N LEU A 171 10.82 -2.65 1.56
CA LEU A 171 9.50 -2.08 1.25
C LEU A 171 9.60 -0.81 0.40
N GLY A 172 10.62 0.03 0.64
CA GLY A 172 10.92 1.19 -0.19
C GLY A 172 11.27 0.82 -1.63
N PHE A 173 12.05 -0.25 -1.82
CA PHE A 173 12.37 -0.78 -3.15
C PHE A 173 11.12 -1.33 -3.86
N VAL A 174 10.31 -2.14 -3.18
CA VAL A 174 9.06 -2.69 -3.74
C VAL A 174 8.11 -1.56 -4.15
N HIS A 175 7.93 -0.55 -3.28
CA HIS A 175 7.09 0.60 -3.56
C HIS A 175 7.57 1.41 -4.77
N ALA A 176 8.88 1.68 -4.87
CA ALA A 176 9.44 2.39 -6.01
C ALA A 176 9.21 1.64 -7.34
N ASN A 177 9.36 0.31 -7.34
CA ASN A 177 9.08 -0.52 -8.51
C ASN A 177 7.57 -0.53 -8.87
N ALA A 178 6.67 -0.54 -7.89
CA ALA A 178 5.24 -0.48 -8.14
C ALA A 178 4.84 0.86 -8.80
N LEU A 179 5.41 1.98 -8.34
CA LEU A 179 5.20 3.28 -8.95
C LEU A 179 5.74 3.34 -10.38
N ALA A 180 6.95 2.83 -10.62
CA ALA A 180 7.55 2.79 -11.96
C ALA A 180 6.70 1.95 -12.94
N ALA A 181 6.21 0.79 -12.50
CA ALA A 181 5.33 -0.04 -13.32
C ALA A 181 3.98 0.62 -13.65
N ALA A 182 3.43 1.42 -12.72
CA ALA A 182 2.20 2.18 -12.95
C ALA A 182 2.44 3.33 -13.96
N ASP A 183 3.58 4.02 -13.85
CA ASP A 183 3.98 5.06 -14.79
C ASP A 183 4.22 4.51 -16.19
N ASP A 184 4.85 3.35 -16.33
CA ASP A 184 5.06 2.68 -17.62
C ASP A 184 3.73 2.27 -18.28
N ALA A 185 2.76 1.80 -17.51
CA ALA A 185 1.43 1.47 -18.02
C ALA A 185 0.68 2.71 -18.56
N ASP A 186 0.86 3.87 -17.94
CA ASP A 186 0.25 5.14 -18.35
C ASP A 186 1.04 5.82 -19.52
N HIS A 187 2.34 5.54 -19.62
CA HIS A 187 3.25 6.08 -20.64
C HIS A 187 3.38 5.22 -21.90
N ASN A 188 2.61 4.16 -22.08
CA ASN A 188 2.64 3.27 -23.27
C ASN A 188 2.27 3.98 -24.60
N SER A 189 2.13 5.32 -24.58
CA SER A 189 2.06 6.23 -25.74
C SER A 189 3.35 6.99 -26.03
N ARG A 190 4.36 6.90 -25.17
CA ARG A 190 5.67 7.53 -25.36
C ARG A 190 6.72 6.44 -25.39
N GLN A 191 7.64 6.56 -26.33
CA GLN A 191 8.78 5.67 -26.61
C GLN A 191 9.10 4.68 -25.46
N SER A 192 8.85 3.40 -25.70
CA SER A 192 9.06 2.37 -24.67
C SER A 192 10.53 2.35 -24.24
N GLN A 193 10.83 1.88 -23.04
CA GLN A 193 12.22 1.73 -22.59
C GLN A 193 13.02 0.84 -23.56
N GLU A 194 12.35 -0.10 -24.21
CA GLU A 194 12.92 -0.94 -25.27
C GLU A 194 13.32 -0.15 -26.51
N ASP A 195 12.45 0.76 -26.97
CA ASP A 195 12.76 1.62 -28.12
C ASP A 195 13.92 2.58 -27.81
N TRP A 196 13.93 3.15 -26.60
CA TRP A 196 15.04 3.99 -26.14
C TRP A 196 16.34 3.21 -26.09
N TRP A 197 16.31 1.99 -25.55
CA TRP A 197 17.49 1.12 -25.44
C TRP A 197 17.96 0.66 -26.82
N ALA A 198 17.06 0.31 -27.73
CA ALA A 198 17.38 -0.10 -29.10
C ALA A 198 18.17 0.99 -29.87
N VAL A 199 17.91 2.26 -29.57
CA VAL A 199 18.66 3.40 -30.15
C VAL A 199 19.97 3.66 -29.40
N SER A 200 19.96 3.50 -28.07
CA SER A 200 21.08 3.89 -27.20
C SER A 200 22.17 2.84 -27.13
N ALA A 201 21.83 1.55 -27.13
CA ALA A 201 22.79 0.44 -26.98
C ALA A 201 23.89 0.44 -28.04
N PRO A 202 23.61 0.61 -29.36
CA PRO A 202 24.65 0.65 -30.39
C PRO A 202 25.63 1.83 -30.25
N LEU A 203 25.16 2.92 -29.65
CA LEU A 203 26.02 4.07 -29.37
C LEU A 203 26.90 3.82 -28.14
N LEU A 204 26.32 3.22 -27.10
CA LEU A 204 27.02 2.88 -25.88
C LEU A 204 28.12 1.85 -26.17
N GLU A 205 27.84 0.78 -26.91
CA GLU A 205 28.81 -0.26 -27.30
C GLU A 205 30.04 0.29 -28.02
N ARG A 206 29.90 1.39 -28.79
CA ARG A 206 31.02 2.02 -29.50
C ARG A 206 31.83 2.96 -28.62
N THR A 207 31.31 3.40 -27.49
CA THR A 207 31.91 4.42 -26.63
C THR A 207 32.32 3.87 -25.26
N LEU A 208 31.72 2.76 -24.83
CA LEU A 208 32.03 2.11 -23.58
C LEU A 208 33.42 1.47 -23.67
N ASP A 209 34.28 1.80 -22.72
CA ASP A 209 35.60 1.20 -22.56
C ASP A 209 35.47 0.01 -21.56
N PRO A 210 35.52 -1.24 -22.04
CA PRO A 210 35.35 -2.42 -21.18
C PRO A 210 36.48 -2.57 -20.14
N GLU A 211 37.69 -2.06 -20.41
CA GLU A 211 38.79 -2.11 -19.44
C GLU A 211 38.53 -1.15 -18.28
N ARG A 212 37.94 -0.01 -18.58
CA ARG A 212 37.59 1.00 -17.58
C ARG A 212 36.30 0.67 -16.81
N TYR A 213 35.35 0.00 -17.45
CA TYR A 213 34.01 -0.27 -16.90
C TYR A 213 33.64 -1.77 -16.99
N PRO A 214 34.47 -2.69 -16.45
CA PRO A 214 34.27 -4.13 -16.66
C PRO A 214 32.99 -4.70 -16.07
N LEU A 215 32.45 -4.09 -15.05
CA LEU A 215 31.16 -4.51 -14.46
C LEU A 215 29.97 -4.02 -15.28
N ALA A 216 30.01 -2.79 -15.78
CA ALA A 216 28.96 -2.27 -16.63
C ALA A 216 28.87 -3.00 -17.96
N ASP A 217 30.02 -3.32 -18.57
CA ASP A 217 30.09 -4.10 -19.80
C ASP A 217 29.56 -5.53 -19.65
N ARG A 218 29.76 -6.14 -18.48
CA ARG A 218 29.32 -7.51 -18.21
C ARG A 218 27.86 -7.64 -17.82
N VAL A 219 27.28 -6.65 -17.15
CA VAL A 219 25.96 -6.72 -16.50
C VAL A 219 24.90 -5.93 -17.26
N GLY A 220 25.26 -4.84 -17.92
CA GLY A 220 24.39 -3.99 -18.72
C GLY A 220 24.24 -4.49 -20.10
#